data_19101f8f421eb2f20cf7360c014cf35c
#
_entry.id   19101f8f421eb2f20cf7360c014cf35c
#
_cell.length_a   1.000
_cell.length_b   1.000
_cell.length_c   1.000
_cell.angle_alpha   90.00
_cell.angle_beta   90.00
_cell.angle_gamma   90.00
#
_symmetry.space_group_name_H-M   'P 1'
#
loop_
_entity.id
_entity.type
_entity.pdbx_description
1 polymer ?
#
loop_
_entity_poly.entity_id
_entity_poly.type
_entity_poly.pdbx_seq_one_letter_code
_entity_poly.pdbx_strand_id
1 'polypeptide(L)'
;MMEADLNNVRHDKEEKTAEAVRVIETDAFREMEEALPYSGELQHGLRSIRYCKLEVFKDCITGTLRIPQKSMDRTPHLSFGIYMTIDNSIFIEDGGKLRQWVIKHKEIFEGTKTPGIILLKMIYAFIEDDVFYLVHLEKELNDLGDKLAAGIPDDFFVQLTRYRQKLSELNAYYEQLTVICEQMQAEAEDGYTGSAAAWQNASRRTGLLQDHVRLLQENVIQLRELYQARLDTAQNSVMMVLTIVTTIFLPLTLLTGWYGMNFKNMPELGWRYGYPLVILIAILIIVLEII
;
A
#
# COMPACT_ATOMS: atom_id res chain seq x y z
N MET A 1 -18.88 49.66 -18.84
CA MET A 1 -17.90 49.69 -19.92
C MET A 1 -16.53 49.21 -19.45
N MET A 2 -16.50 48.46 -18.30
CA MET A 2 -15.29 47.87 -17.72
C MET A 2 -15.35 46.32 -17.60
N GLU A 3 -16.50 45.71 -17.98
CA GLU A 3 -16.67 44.24 -17.98
C GLU A 3 -16.33 43.56 -19.32
N ALA A 4 -16.21 44.33 -20.41
CA ALA A 4 -15.92 43.78 -21.75
C ALA A 4 -14.41 43.57 -22.01
N ASP A 5 -13.51 44.24 -21.28
CA ASP A 5 -12.07 44.16 -21.54
C ASP A 5 -11.34 43.02 -20.76
N LEU A 6 -11.96 42.48 -19.73
CA LEU A 6 -11.41 41.32 -18.99
C LEU A 6 -11.58 39.99 -19.75
N ASN A 7 -12.50 39.92 -20.68
CA ASN A 7 -12.76 38.70 -21.47
C ASN A 7 -11.83 38.51 -22.67
N ASN A 8 -11.09 39.53 -23.09
CA ASN A 8 -10.39 39.50 -24.41
C ASN A 8 -8.86 39.31 -24.31
N VAL A 9 -8.25 39.36 -23.11
CA VAL A 9 -6.76 39.25 -22.97
C VAL A 9 -6.30 37.83 -22.51
N ARG A 10 -7.23 36.94 -22.20
CA ARG A 10 -6.88 35.59 -21.65
C ARG A 10 -7.33 34.38 -22.50
N HIS A 11 -7.68 34.57 -23.76
CA HIS A 11 -8.26 33.49 -24.59
C HIS A 11 -7.31 32.41 -25.11
N ASP A 12 -6.03 32.43 -24.78
CA ASP A 12 -5.04 31.50 -25.39
C ASP A 12 -4.52 30.37 -24.49
N LYS A 13 -4.99 30.23 -23.26
CA LYS A 13 -4.61 29.11 -22.36
C LYS A 13 -5.75 28.34 -21.69
N GLU A 14 -6.99 28.79 -21.82
CA GLU A 14 -8.17 28.09 -21.29
C GLU A 14 -8.91 27.35 -22.40
N GLU A 15 -8.46 26.17 -22.78
CA GLU A 15 -9.28 25.27 -23.57
C GLU A 15 -10.39 24.68 -22.67
N LYS A 16 -11.67 24.97 -22.98
CA LYS A 16 -12.80 24.25 -22.36
C LYS A 16 -12.65 22.78 -22.70
N THR A 17 -12.22 22.00 -21.72
CA THR A 17 -11.92 20.57 -21.91
C THR A 17 -13.20 19.74 -22.07
N ALA A 18 -14.34 20.21 -21.53
CA ALA A 18 -15.71 19.77 -21.76
C ALA A 18 -16.64 20.93 -21.41
N GLU A 19 -17.90 20.95 -21.91
CA GLU A 19 -18.85 22.07 -21.71
C GLU A 19 -19.06 22.45 -20.22
N ALA A 20 -18.89 21.52 -19.27
CA ALA A 20 -19.17 21.70 -17.86
C ALA A 20 -17.92 21.71 -16.97
N VAL A 21 -16.71 21.46 -17.51
CA VAL A 21 -15.48 21.24 -16.71
C VAL A 21 -14.31 22.00 -17.29
N ARG A 22 -13.57 22.70 -16.41
CA ARG A 22 -12.29 23.33 -16.72
C ARG A 22 -11.17 22.69 -15.92
N VAL A 23 -10.05 22.41 -16.58
CA VAL A 23 -8.81 21.97 -15.92
C VAL A 23 -7.79 23.07 -16.05
N ILE A 24 -7.37 23.66 -14.91
CA ILE A 24 -6.45 24.80 -14.85
C ILE A 24 -5.22 24.45 -14.01
N GLU A 25 -4.14 25.19 -14.17
CA GLU A 25 -2.95 25.11 -13.35
C GLU A 25 -3.13 25.88 -12.02
N THR A 26 -2.33 25.50 -11.02
CA THR A 26 -2.39 26.11 -9.67
C THR A 26 -2.16 27.63 -9.70
N ASP A 27 -1.28 28.11 -10.57
CA ASP A 27 -1.01 29.55 -10.69
C ASP A 27 -2.20 30.31 -11.29
N ALA A 28 -2.88 29.72 -12.29
CA ALA A 28 -4.11 30.31 -12.85
C ALA A 28 -5.26 30.33 -11.82
N PHE A 29 -5.35 29.31 -10.97
CA PHE A 29 -6.34 29.29 -9.89
C PHE A 29 -6.07 30.40 -8.85
N ARG A 30 -4.81 30.64 -8.49
CA ARG A 30 -4.44 31.74 -7.56
C ARG A 30 -4.85 33.11 -8.05
N GLU A 31 -4.76 33.36 -9.35
CA GLU A 31 -5.18 34.64 -9.93
C GLU A 31 -6.71 34.88 -9.85
N MET A 32 -7.48 33.79 -9.71
CA MET A 32 -8.95 33.83 -9.58
C MET A 32 -9.42 33.84 -8.12
N GLU A 33 -8.51 33.70 -7.14
CA GLU A 33 -8.82 33.49 -5.70
C GLU A 33 -9.73 34.56 -5.11
N GLU A 34 -9.45 35.83 -5.39
CA GLU A 34 -10.24 36.95 -4.84
C GLU A 34 -11.70 36.94 -5.28
N ALA A 35 -12.02 36.28 -6.41
CA ALA A 35 -13.35 36.16 -6.95
C ALA A 35 -14.11 34.89 -6.51
N LEU A 36 -13.42 33.93 -5.90
CA LEU A 36 -13.97 32.61 -5.57
C LEU A 36 -14.12 32.44 -4.04
N PRO A 37 -15.36 32.29 -3.52
CA PRO A 37 -15.58 32.05 -2.09
C PRO A 37 -14.91 30.76 -1.63
N TYR A 38 -14.35 30.77 -0.41
CA TYR A 38 -13.68 29.61 0.25
C TYR A 38 -12.45 29.05 -0.50
N SER A 39 -11.89 29.77 -1.47
CA SER A 39 -10.71 29.35 -2.25
C SER A 39 -9.43 29.26 -1.41
N GLY A 40 -9.28 30.09 -0.38
CA GLY A 40 -8.11 30.15 0.49
C GLY A 40 -7.82 28.82 1.24
N GLU A 41 -8.87 28.10 1.65
CA GLU A 41 -8.71 26.79 2.30
C GLU A 41 -8.17 25.74 1.33
N LEU A 42 -8.64 25.77 0.09
CA LEU A 42 -8.17 24.89 -0.97
C LEU A 42 -6.69 25.14 -1.32
N GLN A 43 -6.24 26.39 -1.35
CA GLN A 43 -4.85 26.74 -1.67
C GLN A 43 -3.83 26.10 -0.73
N HIS A 44 -4.13 26.04 0.56
CA HIS A 44 -3.26 25.34 1.51
C HIS A 44 -3.15 23.84 1.18
N GLY A 45 -4.23 23.23 0.74
CA GLY A 45 -4.28 21.82 0.30
C GLY A 45 -3.49 21.57 -0.99
N LEU A 46 -3.53 22.49 -1.96
CA LEU A 46 -2.89 22.34 -3.26
C LEU A 46 -1.37 22.27 -3.21
N ARG A 47 -0.72 22.89 -2.22
CA ARG A 47 0.75 22.88 -2.09
C ARG A 47 1.34 21.48 -1.96
N SER A 48 0.59 20.55 -1.36
CA SER A 48 1.01 19.15 -1.21
C SER A 48 -0.21 18.26 -0.98
N ILE A 49 -0.81 17.79 -2.06
CA ILE A 49 -1.97 16.89 -1.99
C ILE A 49 -1.50 15.51 -1.50
N ARG A 50 -1.85 15.17 -0.26
CA ARG A 50 -1.44 13.93 0.40
C ARG A 50 -2.58 12.93 0.58
N TYR A 51 -3.84 13.40 0.57
CA TYR A 51 -5.04 12.62 0.85
C TYR A 51 -6.24 13.17 0.11
N CYS A 52 -7.32 12.39 0.05
CA CYS A 52 -8.61 12.84 -0.47
C CYS A 52 -9.37 13.55 0.66
N LYS A 53 -9.84 14.76 0.39
CA LYS A 53 -10.67 15.55 1.30
C LYS A 53 -11.65 16.37 0.49
N LEU A 54 -12.90 16.42 0.93
CA LEU A 54 -13.88 17.36 0.40
C LEU A 54 -14.49 18.15 1.54
N GLU A 55 -14.86 19.39 1.24
CA GLU A 55 -15.62 20.29 2.09
C GLU A 55 -16.77 20.83 1.28
N VAL A 56 -17.98 20.67 1.82
CA VAL A 56 -19.22 21.12 1.19
C VAL A 56 -19.65 22.42 1.89
N PHE A 57 -19.72 23.49 1.14
CA PHE A 57 -20.25 24.78 1.58
C PHE A 57 -21.60 25.03 0.91
N LYS A 58 -22.31 26.07 1.37
CA LYS A 58 -23.63 26.39 0.84
C LYS A 58 -23.66 26.58 -0.71
N ASP A 59 -22.58 27.18 -1.25
CA ASP A 59 -22.54 27.61 -2.64
C ASP A 59 -21.43 26.91 -3.47
N CYS A 60 -20.60 26.09 -2.81
CA CYS A 60 -19.50 25.39 -3.49
C CYS A 60 -19.05 24.11 -2.76
N ILE A 61 -18.44 23.22 -3.53
CA ILE A 61 -17.69 22.06 -3.04
C ILE A 61 -16.21 22.30 -3.32
N THR A 62 -15.37 22.21 -2.32
CA THR A 62 -13.92 22.33 -2.46
C THR A 62 -13.21 21.10 -1.92
N GLY A 63 -12.01 20.83 -2.42
CA GLY A 63 -11.21 19.74 -1.85
C GLY A 63 -10.10 19.26 -2.74
N THR A 64 -9.52 18.15 -2.35
CA THR A 64 -8.42 17.49 -3.04
C THR A 64 -8.69 16.03 -3.20
N LEU A 65 -8.31 15.46 -4.35
CA LEU A 65 -8.30 14.02 -4.57
C LEU A 65 -6.89 13.57 -4.93
N ARG A 66 -6.52 12.42 -4.39
CA ARG A 66 -5.27 11.73 -4.70
C ARG A 66 -5.58 10.28 -5.02
N ILE A 67 -5.50 9.95 -6.30
CA ILE A 67 -5.81 8.61 -6.82
C ILE A 67 -4.52 7.78 -6.83
N PRO A 68 -4.45 6.67 -6.09
CA PRO A 68 -3.28 5.79 -6.10
C PRO A 68 -3.14 5.12 -7.46
N GLN A 69 -1.91 4.93 -7.90
CA GLN A 69 -1.66 4.22 -9.13
C GLN A 69 -1.86 2.72 -8.94
N LYS A 70 -2.52 2.08 -9.90
CA LYS A 70 -2.78 0.63 -9.95
C LYS A 70 -1.56 -0.12 -10.52
N SER A 71 -0.39 0.09 -9.92
CA SER A 71 0.87 -0.56 -10.29
C SER A 71 1.76 -0.65 -9.06
N MET A 72 2.64 -1.63 -9.02
CA MET A 72 3.67 -1.76 -7.98
C MET A 72 4.86 -0.83 -8.20
N ASP A 73 4.95 -0.18 -9.38
CA ASP A 73 5.99 0.80 -9.67
C ASP A 73 5.72 2.11 -8.93
N ARG A 74 6.81 2.83 -8.61
CA ARG A 74 6.75 4.17 -7.98
C ARG A 74 6.43 5.26 -9.02
N THR A 75 5.31 5.11 -9.68
CA THR A 75 4.86 6.13 -10.63
C THR A 75 4.05 7.23 -9.91
N PRO A 76 4.03 8.45 -10.42
CA PRO A 76 3.34 9.54 -9.75
C PRO A 76 1.84 9.31 -9.71
N HIS A 77 1.23 9.56 -8.54
CA HIS A 77 -0.21 9.57 -8.33
C HIS A 77 -0.89 10.62 -9.22
N LEU A 78 -2.17 10.42 -9.54
CA LEU A 78 -3.01 11.49 -10.04
C LEU A 78 -3.52 12.28 -8.83
N SER A 79 -3.09 13.54 -8.70
CA SER A 79 -3.48 14.41 -7.59
C SER A 79 -3.96 15.73 -8.13
N PHE A 80 -5.11 16.20 -7.67
CA PHE A 80 -5.70 17.43 -8.15
C PHE A 80 -6.62 18.06 -7.11
N GLY A 81 -6.80 19.38 -7.23
CA GLY A 81 -7.78 20.13 -6.48
C GLY A 81 -9.13 20.14 -7.19
N ILE A 82 -10.17 20.35 -6.41
CA ILE A 82 -11.56 20.44 -6.88
C ILE A 82 -12.15 21.73 -6.33
N TYR A 83 -12.75 22.54 -7.21
CA TYR A 83 -13.58 23.66 -6.87
C TYR A 83 -14.83 23.64 -7.77
N MET A 84 -15.98 23.39 -7.19
CA MET A 84 -17.23 23.25 -7.94
C MET A 84 -18.30 24.16 -7.37
N THR A 85 -18.97 24.88 -8.25
CA THR A 85 -20.18 25.67 -7.99
C THR A 85 -21.31 25.17 -8.88
N ILE A 86 -22.53 25.68 -8.71
CA ILE A 86 -23.67 25.31 -9.57
C ILE A 86 -23.36 25.50 -11.06
N ASP A 87 -22.61 26.57 -11.40
CA ASP A 87 -22.35 26.95 -12.77
C ASP A 87 -21.01 26.46 -13.32
N ASN A 88 -20.05 26.17 -12.46
CA ASN A 88 -18.66 25.88 -12.85
C ASN A 88 -18.08 24.73 -12.07
N SER A 89 -17.41 23.83 -12.78
CA SER A 89 -16.57 22.79 -12.19
C SER A 89 -15.13 23.01 -12.62
N ILE A 90 -14.27 23.36 -11.66
CA ILE A 90 -12.86 23.66 -11.87
C ILE A 90 -12.03 22.57 -11.18
N PHE A 91 -11.16 21.95 -11.95
CA PHE A 91 -10.14 21.02 -11.46
C PHE A 91 -8.77 21.67 -11.59
N ILE A 92 -7.93 21.54 -10.57
CA ILE A 92 -6.64 22.22 -10.47
C ILE A 92 -5.54 21.15 -10.46
N GLU A 93 -4.69 21.17 -11.51
CA GLU A 93 -3.61 20.16 -11.65
C GLU A 93 -2.51 20.69 -12.56
N ASP A 94 -1.24 20.57 -12.11
CA ASP A 94 -0.07 21.14 -12.79
C ASP A 94 0.61 20.14 -13.77
N GLY A 95 0.27 18.87 -13.73
CA GLY A 95 0.97 17.83 -14.49
C GLY A 95 0.35 17.43 -15.82
N GLY A 96 -0.83 17.96 -16.18
CA GLY A 96 -1.54 17.66 -17.41
C GLY A 96 -2.17 16.26 -17.50
N LYS A 97 -1.99 15.42 -16.48
CA LYS A 97 -2.53 14.04 -16.45
C LYS A 97 -4.03 14.02 -16.30
N LEU A 98 -4.57 14.88 -15.44
CA LEU A 98 -6.01 15.01 -15.27
C LEU A 98 -6.66 15.52 -16.55
N ARG A 99 -6.04 16.49 -17.20
CA ARG A 99 -6.55 17.00 -18.50
C ARG A 99 -6.65 15.86 -19.52
N GLN A 100 -5.61 15.04 -19.66
CA GLN A 100 -5.63 13.88 -20.55
C GLN A 100 -6.73 12.87 -20.15
N TRP A 101 -6.89 12.62 -18.84
CA TRP A 101 -7.91 11.74 -18.32
C TRP A 101 -9.33 12.27 -18.62
N VAL A 102 -9.59 13.56 -18.41
CA VAL A 102 -10.88 14.21 -18.71
C VAL A 102 -11.21 14.14 -20.21
N ILE A 103 -10.23 14.39 -21.08
CA ILE A 103 -10.40 14.27 -22.53
C ILE A 103 -10.76 12.84 -22.94
N LYS A 104 -10.09 11.85 -22.33
CA LYS A 104 -10.34 10.42 -22.60
C LYS A 104 -11.73 9.97 -22.13
N HIS A 105 -12.26 10.57 -21.06
CA HIS A 105 -13.54 10.19 -20.43
C HIS A 105 -14.58 11.32 -20.55
N LYS A 106 -14.61 12.03 -21.68
CA LYS A 106 -15.50 13.19 -21.88
C LYS A 106 -16.99 12.84 -21.72
N GLU A 107 -17.37 11.60 -22.01
CA GLU A 107 -18.73 11.08 -21.86
C GLU A 107 -19.23 11.15 -20.39
N ILE A 108 -18.35 11.13 -19.40
CA ILE A 108 -18.71 11.29 -17.98
C ILE A 108 -19.32 12.68 -17.73
N PHE A 109 -18.84 13.70 -18.46
CA PHE A 109 -19.18 15.09 -18.25
C PHE A 109 -20.31 15.57 -19.17
N GLU A 110 -20.66 14.80 -20.19
CA GLU A 110 -21.72 15.14 -21.13
C GLU A 110 -23.11 15.08 -20.48
N GLY A 111 -23.95 16.08 -20.76
CA GLY A 111 -25.35 16.11 -20.32
C GLY A 111 -25.57 16.37 -18.82
N THR A 112 -24.52 16.63 -18.03
CA THR A 112 -24.64 16.85 -16.59
C THR A 112 -23.91 18.13 -16.17
N LYS A 113 -24.61 19.04 -15.49
CA LYS A 113 -24.06 20.28 -14.94
C LYS A 113 -23.99 20.24 -13.40
N THR A 114 -24.70 19.32 -12.75
CA THR A 114 -24.77 19.22 -11.30
C THR A 114 -23.40 18.75 -10.74
N PRO A 115 -22.73 19.54 -9.90
CA PRO A 115 -21.37 19.25 -9.41
C PRO A 115 -21.25 17.90 -8.70
N GLY A 116 -22.21 17.58 -7.83
CA GLY A 116 -22.20 16.30 -7.12
C GLY A 116 -22.34 15.10 -8.05
N ILE A 117 -23.11 15.20 -9.15
CA ILE A 117 -23.23 14.12 -10.11
C ILE A 117 -21.94 13.96 -10.92
N ILE A 118 -21.27 15.05 -11.28
CA ILE A 118 -19.95 15.01 -11.93
C ILE A 118 -18.97 14.28 -11.04
N LEU A 119 -18.87 14.69 -9.78
CA LEU A 119 -17.97 14.09 -8.81
C LEU A 119 -18.28 12.59 -8.58
N LEU A 120 -19.56 12.24 -8.45
CA LEU A 120 -20.00 10.85 -8.30
C LEU A 120 -19.57 9.98 -9.50
N LYS A 121 -19.80 10.45 -10.72
CA LYS A 121 -19.38 9.77 -11.94
C LYS A 121 -17.84 9.60 -12.00
N MET A 122 -17.09 10.63 -11.60
CA MET A 122 -15.63 10.56 -11.52
C MET A 122 -15.17 9.51 -10.52
N ILE A 123 -15.75 9.48 -9.32
CA ILE A 123 -15.43 8.45 -8.30
C ILE A 123 -15.67 7.05 -8.87
N TYR A 124 -16.83 6.82 -9.50
CA TYR A 124 -17.12 5.53 -10.12
C TYR A 124 -16.11 5.16 -11.20
N ALA A 125 -15.70 6.11 -12.05
CA ALA A 125 -14.69 5.85 -13.09
C ALA A 125 -13.30 5.57 -12.50
N PHE A 126 -12.94 6.23 -11.41
CA PHE A 126 -11.66 5.94 -10.73
C PHE A 126 -11.60 4.57 -10.09
N ILE A 127 -12.72 4.03 -9.60
CA ILE A 127 -12.78 2.72 -8.93
C ILE A 127 -13.33 1.60 -9.81
N GLU A 128 -13.59 1.85 -11.11
CA GLU A 128 -14.25 0.90 -12.02
C GLU A 128 -13.53 -0.45 -12.07
N ASP A 129 -12.21 -0.41 -12.27
CA ASP A 129 -11.37 -1.60 -12.44
C ASP A 129 -10.74 -2.10 -11.13
N ASP A 130 -11.05 -1.47 -9.98
CA ASP A 130 -10.35 -1.75 -8.72
C ASP A 130 -10.58 -3.17 -8.21
N VAL A 131 -11.76 -3.74 -8.45
CA VAL A 131 -12.04 -5.14 -8.10
C VAL A 131 -11.06 -6.08 -8.81
N PHE A 132 -10.85 -5.88 -10.12
CA PHE A 132 -9.93 -6.71 -10.91
C PHE A 132 -8.48 -6.52 -10.46
N TYR A 133 -8.10 -5.28 -10.12
CA TYR A 133 -6.78 -4.98 -9.60
C TYR A 133 -6.53 -5.67 -8.24
N LEU A 134 -7.49 -5.65 -7.32
CA LEU A 134 -7.37 -6.32 -6.02
C LEU A 134 -7.30 -7.84 -6.17
N VAL A 135 -8.09 -8.43 -7.04
CA VAL A 135 -8.01 -9.87 -7.36
C VAL A 135 -6.64 -10.23 -7.95
N HIS A 136 -6.06 -9.34 -8.76
CA HIS A 136 -4.70 -9.56 -9.28
C HIS A 136 -3.65 -9.52 -8.15
N LEU A 137 -3.74 -8.55 -7.22
CA LEU A 137 -2.87 -8.48 -6.05
C LEU A 137 -3.01 -9.71 -5.14
N GLU A 138 -4.23 -10.21 -4.97
CA GLU A 138 -4.49 -11.44 -4.22
C GLU A 138 -3.76 -12.64 -4.83
N LYS A 139 -3.85 -12.79 -6.15
CA LYS A 139 -3.13 -13.84 -6.87
C LYS A 139 -1.62 -13.71 -6.70
N GLU A 140 -1.06 -12.52 -6.83
CA GLU A 140 0.38 -12.28 -6.63
C GLU A 140 0.83 -12.62 -5.21
N LEU A 141 0.02 -12.32 -4.18
CA LEU A 141 0.29 -12.69 -2.79
C LEU A 141 0.24 -14.22 -2.59
N ASN A 142 -0.71 -14.90 -3.20
CA ASN A 142 -0.79 -16.37 -3.16
C ASN A 142 0.43 -17.00 -3.84
N ASP A 143 0.83 -16.51 -5.02
CA ASP A 143 2.03 -16.97 -5.73
C ASP A 143 3.30 -16.74 -4.89
N LEU A 144 3.36 -15.66 -4.11
CA LEU A 144 4.46 -15.38 -3.17
C LEU A 144 4.46 -16.39 -2.01
N GLY A 145 3.29 -16.78 -1.52
CA GLY A 145 3.11 -17.83 -0.51
C GLY A 145 3.57 -19.19 -1.00
N ASP A 146 3.23 -19.57 -2.23
CA ASP A 146 3.65 -20.83 -2.85
C ASP A 146 5.17 -20.89 -3.02
N LYS A 147 5.80 -19.80 -3.44
CA LYS A 147 7.28 -19.69 -3.49
C LYS A 147 7.90 -19.89 -2.12
N LEU A 148 7.34 -19.31 -1.07
CA LEU A 148 7.80 -19.49 0.30
C LEU A 148 7.63 -20.95 0.77
N ALA A 149 6.56 -21.62 0.36
CA ALA A 149 6.36 -23.04 0.67
C ALA A 149 7.40 -23.94 0.00
N ALA A 150 7.84 -23.61 -1.21
CA ALA A 150 8.88 -24.34 -1.94
C ALA A 150 10.31 -24.05 -1.43
N GLY A 151 10.54 -22.88 -0.84
CA GLY A 151 11.83 -22.45 -0.29
C GLY A 151 11.75 -20.96 0.09
N ILE A 152 12.75 -20.47 0.83
CA ILE A 152 12.79 -19.06 1.25
C ILE A 152 13.43 -18.24 0.11
N PRO A 153 12.66 -17.37 -0.63
CA PRO A 153 13.25 -16.51 -1.63
C PRO A 153 14.10 -15.40 -1.00
N ASP A 154 15.21 -15.03 -1.61
CA ASP A 154 16.13 -14.00 -1.09
C ASP A 154 15.47 -12.62 -0.94
N ASP A 155 14.53 -12.28 -1.81
CA ASP A 155 13.86 -10.98 -1.85
C ASP A 155 12.45 -10.99 -1.23
N PHE A 156 12.04 -12.11 -0.59
CA PHE A 156 10.70 -12.29 -0.02
C PHE A 156 10.29 -11.11 0.87
N PHE A 157 11.14 -10.73 1.83
CA PHE A 157 10.84 -9.66 2.78
C PHE A 157 10.68 -8.30 2.09
N VAL A 158 11.44 -8.03 1.04
CA VAL A 158 11.35 -6.80 0.25
C VAL A 158 10.02 -6.76 -0.51
N GLN A 159 9.63 -7.85 -1.17
CA GLN A 159 8.34 -7.95 -1.87
C GLN A 159 7.18 -7.79 -0.88
N LEU A 160 7.19 -8.52 0.23
CA LEU A 160 6.14 -8.44 1.26
C LEU A 160 5.98 -7.01 1.81
N THR A 161 7.10 -6.28 2.01
CA THR A 161 7.07 -4.89 2.46
C THR A 161 6.43 -3.97 1.42
N ARG A 162 6.67 -4.19 0.13
CA ARG A 162 6.04 -3.43 -0.97
C ARG A 162 4.52 -3.66 -0.99
N TYR A 163 4.06 -4.92 -0.88
CA TYR A 163 2.63 -5.23 -0.79
C TYR A 163 1.99 -4.55 0.42
N ARG A 164 2.61 -4.63 1.60
CA ARG A 164 2.12 -3.95 2.80
C ARG A 164 1.95 -2.45 2.60
N GLN A 165 2.95 -1.77 2.00
CA GLN A 165 2.88 -0.34 1.72
C GLN A 165 1.78 -0.02 0.73
N LYS A 166 1.64 -0.81 -0.34
CA LYS A 166 0.62 -0.61 -1.37
C LYS A 166 -0.79 -0.80 -0.81
N LEU A 167 -1.01 -1.86 -0.05
CA LEU A 167 -2.30 -2.13 0.57
C LEU A 167 -2.65 -1.08 1.64
N SER A 168 -1.68 -0.55 2.37
CA SER A 168 -1.91 0.55 3.31
C SER A 168 -2.34 1.83 2.58
N GLU A 169 -1.74 2.14 1.43
CA GLU A 169 -2.13 3.26 0.58
C GLU A 169 -3.56 3.10 0.04
N LEU A 170 -3.91 1.91 -0.47
CA LEU A 170 -5.24 1.61 -0.97
C LEU A 170 -6.30 1.64 0.12
N ASN A 171 -6.00 1.11 1.32
CA ASN A 171 -6.92 1.17 2.46
C ASN A 171 -7.26 2.62 2.82
N ALA A 172 -6.25 3.47 2.96
CA ALA A 172 -6.45 4.89 3.25
C ALA A 172 -7.23 5.61 2.14
N TYR A 173 -6.99 5.26 0.89
CA TYR A 173 -7.72 5.83 -0.25
C TYR A 173 -9.21 5.48 -0.22
N TYR A 174 -9.55 4.19 -0.08
CA TYR A 174 -10.96 3.78 -0.05
C TYR A 174 -11.69 4.29 1.20
N GLU A 175 -11.02 4.31 2.36
CA GLU A 175 -11.55 4.91 3.58
C GLU A 175 -11.94 6.39 3.36
N GLN A 176 -11.03 7.18 2.78
CA GLN A 176 -11.28 8.59 2.46
C GLN A 176 -12.40 8.75 1.44
N LEU A 177 -12.47 7.91 0.40
CA LEU A 177 -13.58 7.94 -0.56
C LEU A 177 -14.92 7.59 0.11
N THR A 178 -14.94 6.64 1.02
CA THR A 178 -16.15 6.27 1.77
C THR A 178 -16.65 7.45 2.60
N VAL A 179 -15.75 8.11 3.33
CA VAL A 179 -16.08 9.32 4.11
C VAL A 179 -16.62 10.44 3.21
N ILE A 180 -16.00 10.66 2.05
CA ILE A 180 -16.48 11.64 1.06
C ILE A 180 -17.89 11.28 0.58
N CYS A 181 -18.15 10.03 0.26
CA CYS A 181 -19.47 9.58 -0.20
C CYS A 181 -20.54 9.74 0.91
N GLU A 182 -20.21 9.46 2.17
CA GLU A 182 -21.09 9.64 3.31
C GLU A 182 -21.39 11.11 3.58
N GLN A 183 -20.39 11.98 3.49
CA GLN A 183 -20.56 13.42 3.61
C GLN A 183 -21.47 13.96 2.49
N MET A 184 -21.22 13.58 1.25
CA MET A 184 -22.05 13.97 0.11
C MET A 184 -23.48 13.42 0.19
N GLN A 185 -23.67 12.25 0.80
CA GLN A 185 -24.99 11.69 1.09
C GLN A 185 -25.75 12.55 2.12
N ALA A 186 -25.08 12.97 3.19
CA ALA A 186 -25.67 13.81 4.23
C ALA A 186 -26.14 15.19 3.69
N GLU A 187 -25.38 15.74 2.76
CA GLU A 187 -25.67 17.04 2.12
C GLU A 187 -26.60 16.94 0.87
N ALA A 188 -27.15 15.74 0.60
CA ALA A 188 -27.90 15.47 -0.63
C ALA A 188 -29.32 16.10 -0.66
N GLU A 189 -29.80 16.66 0.44
CA GLU A 189 -31.14 17.26 0.54
C GLU A 189 -31.25 18.59 -0.24
N ASP A 190 -30.13 19.27 -0.51
CA ASP A 190 -30.12 20.61 -1.13
C ASP A 190 -30.11 20.60 -2.69
N GLY A 191 -30.25 19.44 -3.32
CA GLY A 191 -30.33 19.31 -4.80
C GLY A 191 -29.01 19.58 -5.56
N TYR A 192 -28.00 20.11 -4.88
CA TYR A 192 -26.70 20.49 -5.43
C TYR A 192 -25.72 19.29 -5.51
N THR A 193 -25.83 18.37 -4.58
CA THR A 193 -24.96 17.20 -4.44
C THR A 193 -25.49 15.98 -5.19
N GLY A 194 -26.73 15.99 -5.66
CA GLY A 194 -27.36 14.87 -6.33
C GLY A 194 -28.19 13.97 -5.40
N SER A 195 -28.44 12.73 -5.79
CA SER A 195 -29.29 11.80 -5.05
C SER A 195 -28.56 11.14 -3.87
N ALA A 196 -29.13 11.21 -2.65
CA ALA A 196 -28.63 10.50 -1.46
C ALA A 196 -28.48 8.98 -1.71
N ALA A 197 -29.42 8.35 -2.40
CA ALA A 197 -29.36 6.93 -2.72
C ALA A 197 -28.16 6.59 -3.65
N ALA A 198 -27.79 7.49 -4.56
CA ALA A 198 -26.63 7.29 -5.44
C ALA A 198 -25.31 7.36 -4.64
N TRP A 199 -25.20 8.31 -3.71
CA TRP A 199 -24.06 8.43 -2.81
C TRP A 199 -23.95 7.26 -1.83
N GLN A 200 -25.09 6.77 -1.31
CA GLN A 200 -25.12 5.57 -0.48
C GLN A 200 -24.58 4.34 -1.23
N ASN A 201 -24.94 4.19 -2.51
CA ASN A 201 -24.41 3.11 -3.35
C ASN A 201 -22.90 3.24 -3.57
N ALA A 202 -22.39 4.47 -3.76
CA ALA A 202 -20.97 4.73 -3.89
C ALA A 202 -20.23 4.42 -2.60
N SER A 203 -20.73 4.87 -1.43
CA SER A 203 -20.17 4.55 -0.12
C SER A 203 -20.10 3.04 0.12
N ARG A 204 -21.15 2.31 -0.23
CA ARG A 204 -21.16 0.84 -0.13
C ARG A 204 -20.09 0.22 -1.03
N ARG A 205 -19.94 0.70 -2.28
CA ARG A 205 -18.95 0.16 -3.22
C ARG A 205 -17.53 0.43 -2.75
N THR A 206 -17.22 1.62 -2.26
CA THR A 206 -15.90 1.95 -1.70
C THR A 206 -15.60 1.18 -0.43
N GLY A 207 -16.59 0.98 0.45
CA GLY A 207 -16.49 0.15 1.65
C GLY A 207 -16.16 -1.31 1.32
N LEU A 208 -16.81 -1.92 0.33
CA LEU A 208 -16.49 -3.28 -0.12
C LEU A 208 -15.05 -3.41 -0.65
N LEU A 209 -14.56 -2.40 -1.37
CA LEU A 209 -13.16 -2.37 -1.81
C LEU A 209 -12.20 -2.25 -0.63
N GLN A 210 -12.54 -1.44 0.37
CA GLN A 210 -11.77 -1.30 1.60
C GLN A 210 -11.71 -2.63 2.37
N ASP A 211 -12.83 -3.32 2.51
CA ASP A 211 -12.90 -4.62 3.18
C ASP A 211 -12.04 -5.67 2.46
N HIS A 212 -12.07 -5.68 1.12
CA HIS A 212 -11.18 -6.56 0.34
C HIS A 212 -9.70 -6.25 0.60
N VAL A 213 -9.32 -4.97 0.64
CA VAL A 213 -7.93 -4.58 0.99
C VAL A 213 -7.55 -5.03 2.39
N ARG A 214 -8.45 -4.95 3.37
CA ARG A 214 -8.19 -5.45 4.74
C ARG A 214 -7.92 -6.96 4.76
N LEU A 215 -8.68 -7.74 4.00
CA LEU A 215 -8.42 -9.19 3.84
C LEU A 215 -7.02 -9.44 3.25
N LEU A 216 -6.61 -8.66 2.23
CA LEU A 216 -5.26 -8.78 1.66
C LEU A 216 -4.17 -8.36 2.66
N GLN A 217 -4.42 -7.38 3.53
CA GLN A 217 -3.51 -7.01 4.61
C GLN A 217 -3.34 -8.14 5.62
N GLU A 218 -4.42 -8.86 5.96
CA GLU A 218 -4.37 -10.05 6.82
C GLU A 218 -3.54 -11.16 6.16
N ASN A 219 -3.70 -11.39 4.86
CA ASN A 219 -2.87 -12.34 4.11
C ASN A 219 -1.38 -11.98 4.17
N VAL A 220 -1.03 -10.69 4.07
CA VAL A 220 0.36 -10.23 4.21
C VAL A 220 0.91 -10.53 5.62
N ILE A 221 0.10 -10.39 6.67
CA ILE A 221 0.48 -10.72 8.05
C ILE A 221 0.73 -12.24 8.17
N GLN A 222 -0.17 -13.07 7.65
CA GLN A 222 -0.02 -14.54 7.65
C GLN A 222 1.23 -14.99 6.89
N LEU A 223 1.52 -14.40 5.72
CA LEU A 223 2.75 -14.68 4.97
C LEU A 223 4.01 -14.31 5.76
N ARG A 224 3.98 -13.22 6.51
CA ARG A 224 5.09 -12.82 7.38
C ARG A 224 5.31 -13.84 8.51
N GLU A 225 4.24 -14.31 9.14
CA GLU A 225 4.30 -15.32 10.20
C GLU A 225 4.85 -16.65 9.67
N LEU A 226 4.37 -17.07 8.49
CA LEU A 226 4.88 -18.26 7.81
C LEU A 226 6.38 -18.14 7.48
N TYR A 227 6.83 -16.97 7.00
CA TYR A 227 8.24 -16.71 6.75
C TYR A 227 9.09 -16.82 8.03
N GLN A 228 8.63 -16.25 9.13
CA GLN A 228 9.32 -16.36 10.42
C GLN A 228 9.38 -17.83 10.88
N ALA A 229 8.28 -18.55 10.82
CA ALA A 229 8.27 -19.98 11.18
C ALA A 229 9.24 -20.82 10.34
N ARG A 230 9.40 -20.51 9.05
CA ARG A 230 10.40 -21.16 8.18
C ARG A 230 11.83 -20.83 8.59
N LEU A 231 12.13 -19.57 8.93
CA LEU A 231 13.45 -19.18 9.44
C LEU A 231 13.77 -19.88 10.76
N ASP A 232 12.81 -19.93 11.68
CA ASP A 232 12.99 -20.61 12.98
C ASP A 232 13.24 -22.10 12.79
N THR A 233 12.52 -22.75 11.86
CA THR A 233 12.75 -24.15 11.53
C THR A 233 14.16 -24.39 10.97
N ALA A 234 14.62 -23.52 10.06
CA ALA A 234 15.98 -23.61 9.51
C ALA A 234 17.04 -23.39 10.59
N GLN A 235 16.86 -22.40 11.47
CA GLN A 235 17.76 -22.14 12.60
C GLN A 235 17.79 -23.32 13.56
N ASN A 236 16.64 -23.87 13.93
CA ASN A 236 16.56 -25.03 14.80
C ASN A 236 17.27 -26.25 14.20
N SER A 237 17.19 -26.44 12.89
CA SER A 237 17.92 -27.51 12.20
C SER A 237 19.43 -27.35 12.31
N VAL A 238 19.96 -26.14 12.16
CA VAL A 238 21.39 -25.84 12.35
C VAL A 238 21.82 -26.06 13.81
N MET A 239 20.99 -25.59 14.76
CA MET A 239 21.25 -25.79 16.19
C MET A 239 21.26 -27.26 16.58
N MET A 240 20.35 -28.07 16.00
CA MET A 240 20.34 -29.53 16.22
C MET A 240 21.66 -30.18 15.77
N VAL A 241 22.10 -29.86 14.52
CA VAL A 241 23.37 -30.39 14.01
C VAL A 241 24.53 -29.98 14.90
N LEU A 242 24.61 -28.72 15.32
CA LEU A 242 25.66 -28.23 16.22
C LEU A 242 25.63 -28.94 17.55
N THR A 243 24.45 -29.16 18.13
CA THR A 243 24.27 -29.88 19.39
C THR A 243 24.78 -31.32 19.27
N ILE A 244 24.36 -32.06 18.23
CA ILE A 244 24.82 -33.44 18.00
C ILE A 244 26.35 -33.48 17.89
N VAL A 245 26.95 -32.59 17.10
CA VAL A 245 28.41 -32.54 16.96
C VAL A 245 29.07 -32.25 18.28
N THR A 246 28.64 -31.24 19.03
CA THR A 246 29.26 -30.88 20.32
C THR A 246 29.09 -31.97 21.37
N THR A 247 27.95 -32.63 21.46
CA THR A 247 27.68 -33.71 22.42
C THR A 247 28.59 -34.89 22.16
N ILE A 248 28.85 -35.27 20.92
CA ILE A 248 29.76 -36.36 20.57
C ILE A 248 31.24 -35.98 20.84
N PHE A 249 31.65 -34.78 20.40
CA PHE A 249 33.08 -34.41 20.47
C PHE A 249 33.52 -33.96 21.84
N LEU A 250 32.65 -33.43 22.69
CA LEU A 250 33.05 -32.92 24.01
C LEU A 250 33.61 -34.02 24.93
N PRO A 251 32.97 -35.19 25.15
CA PRO A 251 33.52 -36.24 25.96
C PRO A 251 34.76 -36.88 25.31
N LEU A 252 34.81 -36.98 23.98
CA LEU A 252 35.99 -37.49 23.28
C LEU A 252 37.20 -36.56 23.46
N THR A 253 36.97 -35.24 23.39
CA THR A 253 38.00 -34.21 23.60
C THR A 253 38.51 -34.24 25.05
N LEU A 254 37.60 -34.44 26.01
CA LEU A 254 37.98 -34.61 27.44
C LEU A 254 38.87 -35.84 27.62
N LEU A 255 38.48 -36.99 27.04
CA LEU A 255 39.29 -38.21 27.08
C LEU A 255 40.67 -38.02 26.46
N THR A 256 40.74 -37.50 25.26
CA THR A 256 42.01 -37.27 24.54
C THR A 256 42.87 -36.23 25.24
N GLY A 257 42.24 -35.17 25.78
CA GLY A 257 42.93 -34.15 26.57
C GLY A 257 43.50 -34.69 27.86
N TRP A 258 42.74 -35.55 28.57
CA TRP A 258 43.21 -36.19 29.82
C TRP A 258 44.42 -37.10 29.58
N TYR A 259 44.34 -38.00 28.61
CA TYR A 259 45.44 -38.88 28.24
C TYR A 259 46.56 -38.19 27.43
N GLY A 260 46.34 -36.99 26.94
CA GLY A 260 47.38 -36.15 26.32
C GLY A 260 48.22 -35.34 27.30
N MET A 261 47.93 -35.39 28.60
CA MET A 261 48.69 -34.67 29.65
C MET A 261 50.00 -35.32 29.91
N ASN A 262 51.11 -34.57 30.09
CA ASN A 262 52.46 -35.04 30.34
C ASN A 262 52.71 -35.29 31.85
N PHE A 263 51.83 -36.03 32.49
CA PHE A 263 52.11 -36.46 33.92
C PHE A 263 53.07 -37.62 33.96
N LYS A 264 54.04 -37.55 34.94
CA LYS A 264 55.06 -38.58 35.11
C LYS A 264 54.53 -39.90 35.70
N ASN A 265 53.42 -39.90 36.42
CA ASN A 265 52.78 -41.05 37.05
C ASN A 265 51.33 -41.22 36.54
N MET A 266 51.17 -41.88 35.38
CA MET A 266 49.91 -42.38 34.84
C MET A 266 50.00 -43.91 34.74
N PRO A 267 49.55 -44.69 35.75
CA PRO A 267 49.67 -46.15 35.75
C PRO A 267 48.95 -46.82 34.63
N GLU A 268 47.87 -46.14 34.08
CA GLU A 268 47.04 -46.62 32.99
C GLU A 268 47.79 -46.67 31.63
N LEU A 269 48.83 -45.83 31.45
CA LEU A 269 49.67 -45.82 30.24
C LEU A 269 50.64 -47.01 30.16
N GLY A 270 51.02 -47.59 31.30
CA GLY A 270 51.83 -48.77 31.37
C GLY A 270 51.03 -50.07 31.20
N TRP A 271 49.71 -50.01 31.20
CA TRP A 271 48.91 -51.24 31.16
C TRP A 271 48.68 -51.70 29.72
N ARG A 272 48.92 -52.96 29.40
CA ARG A 272 48.86 -53.58 28.09
C ARG A 272 47.47 -53.36 27.40
N TYR A 273 46.39 -53.33 28.21
CA TYR A 273 45.03 -53.17 27.74
C TYR A 273 44.46 -51.72 27.83
N GLY A 274 45.30 -50.76 28.31
CA GLY A 274 44.87 -49.36 28.52
C GLY A 274 44.40 -48.71 27.22
N TYR A 275 45.16 -48.78 26.11
CA TYR A 275 44.79 -48.24 24.85
C TYR A 275 43.52 -48.87 24.22
N PRO A 276 43.38 -50.23 24.17
CA PRO A 276 42.13 -50.85 23.72
C PRO A 276 40.93 -50.47 24.60
N LEU A 277 41.09 -50.27 25.92
CA LEU A 277 40.00 -49.83 26.80
C LEU A 277 39.51 -48.41 26.48
N VAL A 278 40.44 -47.48 26.25
CA VAL A 278 40.09 -46.08 25.86
C VAL A 278 39.33 -46.06 24.54
N ILE A 279 39.74 -46.88 23.56
CA ILE A 279 39.01 -46.99 22.29
C ILE A 279 37.59 -47.54 22.52
N LEU A 280 37.45 -48.56 23.37
CA LEU A 280 36.16 -49.14 23.70
C LEU A 280 35.22 -48.13 24.39
N ILE A 281 35.74 -47.33 25.32
CA ILE A 281 35.01 -46.26 25.99
C ILE A 281 34.60 -45.19 24.97
N ALA A 282 35.50 -44.77 24.08
CA ALA A 282 35.20 -43.80 23.04
C ALA A 282 34.06 -44.31 22.11
N ILE A 283 34.10 -45.56 21.68
CA ILE A 283 33.03 -46.20 20.89
C ILE A 283 31.73 -46.26 21.68
N LEU A 284 31.79 -46.64 22.96
CA LEU A 284 30.61 -46.71 23.83
C LEU A 284 29.93 -45.34 23.97
N ILE A 285 30.71 -44.26 24.14
CA ILE A 285 30.21 -42.87 24.19
C ILE A 285 29.50 -42.53 22.89
N ILE A 286 30.12 -42.78 21.74
CA ILE A 286 29.52 -42.50 20.44
C ILE A 286 28.18 -43.24 20.23
N VAL A 287 28.15 -44.52 20.60
CA VAL A 287 26.96 -45.36 20.49
C VAL A 287 25.83 -44.87 21.41
N LEU A 288 26.19 -44.48 22.63
CA LEU A 288 25.21 -44.00 23.63
C LEU A 288 24.62 -42.65 23.27
N GLU A 289 25.36 -41.80 22.57
CA GLU A 289 24.89 -40.48 22.10
C GLU A 289 24.05 -40.57 20.82
N ILE A 290 24.19 -41.64 20.04
CA ILE A 290 23.42 -41.84 18.81
C ILE A 290 22.04 -42.50 19.07
N ILE A 291 21.89 -43.19 20.24
CA ILE A 291 20.62 -43.82 20.65
C ILE A 291 19.73 -42.83 21.38
#